data_58c3b8555b116a9247c9880ce33dc506
#
_entry.id   58c3b8555b116a9247c9880ce33dc506
#
_cell.length_a   1.000
_cell.length_b   1.000
_cell.length_c   1.000
_cell.angle_alpha   90.00
_cell.angle_beta   90.00
_cell.angle_gamma   90.00
#
_symmetry.space_group_name_H-M   'P 1'
#
loop_
_entity.id
_entity.type
_entity.pdbx_description
1 polymer ?
#
loop_
_entity_poly.entity_id
_entity_poly.type
_entity_poly.pdbx_seq_one_letter_code
_entity_poly.pdbx_strand_id
1 'polypeptide(L)'
;MRLRHRRNLLQVFAGGVASATVTQATAASTTTIALLHLAPRPGEIEANRSALEQAVRRAAANGARLIATPELAVSGYGFRDLIGTDWIAEGQPALFAWAGALARESKASLVLGTPEAAPVDGKLFNSMVLFAPDGSVVGRHRKVNALRLGSESWSTPGDRTSVFTIEGIGRVGFFVCADMYSPRLVDETAVQGVDLLLSSAAWAPGLHGPNGEWERASATTGRPVLVCNRTGKDVLDFDAAQSVAAVDGTIAFSHASPKPRIALVDWTANTHRLSNWRVAAAA
;
A
#
# COMPACT_ATOMS: atom_id res chain seq x y z
N MET A 1 32.38 -76.73 56.32
CA MET A 1 31.68 -76.84 55.02
C MET A 1 30.81 -75.62 54.80
N ARG A 2 31.26 -74.66 53.98
CA ARG A 2 30.59 -73.39 53.83
C ARG A 2 30.05 -73.26 52.38
N LEU A 3 28.73 -73.18 52.22
CA LEU A 3 28.02 -72.92 50.96
C LEU A 3 28.08 -71.41 50.62
N ARG A 4 28.59 -71.11 49.43
CA ARG A 4 28.57 -69.76 48.90
C ARG A 4 27.34 -69.57 47.98
N HIS A 5 26.46 -68.70 48.38
CA HIS A 5 25.36 -68.19 47.52
C HIS A 5 25.87 -67.19 46.49
N ARG A 6 25.65 -67.49 45.23
CA ARG A 6 25.81 -66.50 44.13
C ARG A 6 24.49 -65.74 43.95
N ARG A 7 24.52 -64.44 44.10
CA ARG A 7 23.43 -63.57 43.74
C ARG A 7 23.63 -63.15 42.28
N ASN A 8 22.66 -63.45 41.42
CA ASN A 8 22.59 -62.94 40.08
C ASN A 8 21.95 -61.50 40.12
N LEU A 9 22.66 -60.51 39.63
CA LEU A 9 22.14 -59.19 39.39
C LEU A 9 21.54 -59.12 37.97
N LEU A 10 20.21 -58.95 37.86
CA LEU A 10 19.55 -58.55 36.60
C LEU A 10 19.75 -57.09 36.45
N GLN A 11 20.46 -56.68 35.41
CA GLN A 11 20.46 -55.30 34.93
C GLN A 11 19.27 -55.12 33.99
N VAL A 12 18.32 -54.20 34.37
CA VAL A 12 17.23 -53.79 33.55
C VAL A 12 17.73 -52.58 32.76
N PHE A 13 17.88 -52.71 31.45
CA PHE A 13 18.11 -51.59 30.55
C PHE A 13 16.80 -50.87 30.28
N ALA A 14 16.61 -49.68 30.84
CA ALA A 14 15.53 -48.77 30.47
C ALA A 14 15.91 -48.06 29.17
N GLY A 15 15.37 -48.49 28.05
CA GLY A 15 15.49 -47.79 26.77
C GLY A 15 14.63 -46.54 26.76
N GLY A 16 15.27 -45.37 26.89
CA GLY A 16 14.60 -44.09 26.71
C GLY A 16 14.29 -43.85 25.23
N VAL A 17 13.00 -43.85 24.88
CA VAL A 17 12.54 -43.39 23.55
C VAL A 17 12.57 -41.88 23.53
N ALA A 18 13.57 -41.30 22.87
CA ALA A 18 13.60 -39.84 22.60
C ALA A 18 12.56 -39.51 21.54
N SER A 19 11.42 -38.91 21.94
CA SER A 19 10.45 -38.35 21.02
C SER A 19 11.05 -37.08 20.42
N ALA A 20 11.49 -37.16 19.17
CA ALA A 20 11.85 -36.00 18.37
C ALA A 20 10.56 -35.23 18.02
N THR A 21 10.31 -34.12 18.69
CA THR A 21 9.29 -33.16 18.30
C THR A 21 9.74 -32.50 16.98
N VAL A 22 9.16 -32.96 15.88
CA VAL A 22 9.28 -32.26 14.58
C VAL A 22 8.48 -30.99 14.69
N THR A 23 9.15 -29.87 14.93
CA THR A 23 8.57 -28.56 14.83
C THR A 23 8.27 -28.33 13.33
N GLN A 24 7.01 -28.53 12.92
CA GLN A 24 6.57 -28.11 11.59
C GLN A 24 6.76 -26.60 11.54
N ALA A 25 7.73 -26.13 10.77
CA ALA A 25 7.83 -24.75 10.39
C ALA A 25 6.54 -24.41 9.61
N THR A 26 5.65 -23.64 10.21
CA THR A 26 4.50 -23.07 9.51
C THR A 26 5.04 -22.26 8.34
N ALA A 27 4.70 -22.68 7.12
CA ALA A 27 5.07 -21.92 5.91
C ALA A 27 4.63 -20.48 6.12
N ALA A 28 5.57 -19.55 5.94
CA ALA A 28 5.29 -18.12 6.10
C ALA A 28 4.16 -17.74 5.14
N SER A 29 3.04 -17.25 5.66
CA SER A 29 1.93 -16.84 4.83
C SER A 29 2.34 -15.64 3.97
N THR A 30 2.15 -15.78 2.66
CA THR A 30 2.47 -14.75 1.68
C THR A 30 1.18 -14.07 1.24
N THR A 31 1.17 -12.74 1.21
CA THR A 31 0.05 -11.93 0.76
C THR A 31 0.42 -11.16 -0.49
N THR A 32 -0.35 -11.28 -1.56
CA THR A 32 -0.12 -10.49 -2.78
C THR A 32 -0.64 -9.08 -2.62
N ILE A 33 0.22 -8.10 -2.92
CA ILE A 33 -0.09 -6.67 -2.98
C ILE A 33 -0.12 -6.24 -4.44
N ALA A 34 -1.11 -5.42 -4.82
CA ALA A 34 -1.21 -4.82 -6.14
C ALA A 34 -1.05 -3.30 -6.09
N LEU A 35 -0.22 -2.76 -6.97
CA LEU A 35 -0.09 -1.33 -7.24
C LEU A 35 -0.73 -1.06 -8.60
N LEU A 36 -1.81 -0.28 -8.62
CA LEU A 36 -2.56 0.04 -9.83
C LEU A 36 -1.94 1.24 -10.55
N HIS A 37 -1.01 0.98 -11.46
CA HIS A 37 -0.36 2.00 -12.29
C HIS A 37 -1.31 2.48 -13.39
N LEU A 38 -2.25 3.38 -13.05
CA LEU A 38 -3.35 3.81 -13.90
C LEU A 38 -3.12 5.22 -14.47
N ALA A 39 -3.92 5.54 -15.48
CA ALA A 39 -3.96 6.85 -16.15
C ALA A 39 -5.29 7.58 -15.85
N PRO A 40 -5.53 8.06 -14.62
CA PRO A 40 -6.76 8.79 -14.32
C PRO A 40 -6.80 10.08 -15.12
N ARG A 41 -7.97 10.34 -15.75
CA ARG A 41 -8.21 11.52 -16.58
C ARG A 41 -8.74 12.67 -15.73
N PRO A 42 -8.19 13.88 -15.86
CA PRO A 42 -8.65 15.01 -15.07
C PRO A 42 -10.15 15.30 -15.27
N GLY A 43 -10.91 15.32 -14.18
CA GLY A 43 -12.33 15.62 -14.17
C GLY A 43 -13.29 14.53 -14.67
N GLU A 44 -12.77 13.44 -15.27
CA GLU A 44 -13.62 12.35 -15.81
C GLU A 44 -13.94 11.31 -14.72
N ILE A 45 -14.68 11.71 -13.69
CA ILE A 45 -14.95 10.91 -12.49
C ILE A 45 -15.49 9.50 -12.82
N GLU A 46 -16.54 9.40 -13.64
CA GLU A 46 -17.18 8.12 -13.94
C GLU A 46 -16.30 7.21 -14.81
N ALA A 47 -15.56 7.78 -15.76
CA ALA A 47 -14.60 7.02 -16.56
C ALA A 47 -13.46 6.48 -15.70
N ASN A 48 -12.94 7.29 -14.77
CA ASN A 48 -11.91 6.89 -13.82
C ASN A 48 -12.42 5.80 -12.86
N ARG A 49 -13.64 5.93 -12.34
CA ARG A 49 -14.28 4.89 -11.51
C ARG A 49 -14.42 3.57 -12.25
N SER A 50 -14.87 3.61 -13.50
CA SER A 50 -15.00 2.40 -14.33
C SER A 50 -13.65 1.72 -14.56
N ALA A 51 -12.59 2.50 -14.86
CA ALA A 51 -11.24 1.97 -15.04
C ALA A 51 -10.67 1.38 -13.73
N LEU A 52 -10.90 2.06 -12.59
CA LEU A 52 -10.53 1.59 -11.26
C LEU A 52 -11.22 0.26 -10.93
N GLU A 53 -12.51 0.17 -11.18
CA GLU A 53 -13.31 -1.03 -10.91
C GLU A 53 -12.77 -2.24 -11.66
N GLN A 54 -12.49 -2.09 -12.96
CA GLN A 54 -11.90 -3.14 -13.78
C GLN A 54 -10.52 -3.57 -13.26
N ALA A 55 -9.65 -2.60 -12.94
CA ALA A 55 -8.31 -2.87 -12.46
C ALA A 55 -8.32 -3.53 -11.07
N VAL A 56 -9.19 -3.10 -10.15
CA VAL A 56 -9.34 -3.72 -8.82
C VAL A 56 -9.83 -5.16 -8.93
N ARG A 57 -10.87 -5.43 -9.72
CA ARG A 57 -11.36 -6.80 -9.96
C ARG A 57 -10.26 -7.69 -10.57
N ARG A 58 -9.51 -7.15 -11.52
CA ARG A 58 -8.39 -7.89 -12.13
C ARG A 58 -7.25 -8.15 -11.15
N ALA A 59 -6.89 -7.17 -10.31
CA ALA A 59 -5.90 -7.36 -9.25
C ALA A 59 -6.34 -8.45 -8.26
N ALA A 60 -7.59 -8.43 -7.82
CA ALA A 60 -8.16 -9.44 -6.93
C ALA A 60 -8.18 -10.84 -7.58
N ALA A 61 -8.51 -10.94 -8.87
CA ALA A 61 -8.46 -12.19 -9.65
C ALA A 61 -7.02 -12.73 -9.79
N ASN A 62 -5.99 -11.86 -9.72
CA ASN A 62 -4.58 -12.23 -9.65
C ASN A 62 -4.08 -12.50 -8.21
N GLY A 63 -5.00 -12.63 -7.25
CA GLY A 63 -4.71 -13.02 -5.88
C GLY A 63 -4.38 -11.87 -4.92
N ALA A 64 -4.46 -10.61 -5.36
CA ALA A 64 -4.18 -9.47 -4.49
C ALA A 64 -5.16 -9.40 -3.31
N ARG A 65 -4.62 -9.08 -2.12
CA ARG A 65 -5.37 -8.87 -0.87
C ARG A 65 -5.19 -7.47 -0.30
N LEU A 66 -4.19 -6.74 -0.76
CA LEU A 66 -4.04 -5.30 -0.60
C LEU A 66 -3.90 -4.70 -2.00
N ILE A 67 -4.75 -3.74 -2.32
CA ILE A 67 -4.78 -3.07 -3.62
C ILE A 67 -4.64 -1.57 -3.40
N ALA A 68 -3.56 -0.98 -3.94
CA ALA A 68 -3.30 0.45 -3.84
C ALA A 68 -3.54 1.15 -5.17
N THR A 69 -4.12 2.33 -5.12
CA THR A 69 -4.34 3.21 -6.26
C THR A 69 -3.38 4.39 -6.25
N PRO A 70 -3.14 5.06 -7.38
CA PRO A 70 -2.34 6.28 -7.39
C PRO A 70 -3.06 7.43 -6.67
N GLU A 71 -2.34 8.51 -6.43
CA GLU A 71 -2.88 9.77 -5.92
C GLU A 71 -3.97 10.30 -6.85
N LEU A 72 -5.09 10.77 -6.25
CA LEU A 72 -6.23 11.33 -6.96
C LEU A 72 -6.75 10.43 -8.09
N ALA A 73 -6.77 9.11 -7.84
CA ALA A 73 -7.13 8.11 -8.83
C ALA A 73 -8.56 8.27 -9.37
N VAL A 74 -9.46 8.86 -8.59
CA VAL A 74 -10.86 9.10 -8.98
C VAL A 74 -11.01 10.34 -9.85
N SER A 75 -10.27 11.41 -9.53
CA SER A 75 -10.47 12.73 -10.16
C SER A 75 -9.45 13.08 -11.25
N GLY A 76 -8.30 12.38 -11.28
CA GLY A 76 -7.13 12.91 -11.96
C GLY A 76 -6.50 14.06 -11.16
N TYR A 77 -5.28 14.45 -11.48
CA TYR A 77 -4.54 15.45 -10.69
C TYR A 77 -5.00 16.88 -10.97
N GLY A 78 -5.24 17.21 -12.23
CA GLY A 78 -5.66 18.55 -12.68
C GLY A 78 -7.17 18.80 -12.68
N PHE A 79 -7.96 18.01 -11.95
CA PHE A 79 -9.43 18.06 -12.00
C PHE A 79 -10.05 19.42 -11.62
N ARG A 80 -9.42 20.13 -10.66
CA ARG A 80 -9.97 21.37 -10.10
C ARG A 80 -10.27 22.43 -11.17
N ASP A 81 -9.36 22.59 -12.12
CA ASP A 81 -9.49 23.63 -13.15
C ASP A 81 -10.53 23.27 -14.22
N LEU A 82 -11.00 22.03 -14.25
CA LEU A 82 -11.98 21.53 -15.21
C LEU A 82 -13.40 21.43 -14.62
N ILE A 83 -13.53 20.94 -13.40
CA ILE A 83 -14.84 20.64 -12.79
C ILE A 83 -15.03 21.26 -11.40
N GLY A 84 -14.09 22.08 -10.91
CA GLY A 84 -14.15 22.68 -9.59
C GLY A 84 -14.02 21.65 -8.47
N THR A 85 -14.44 22.02 -7.25
CA THR A 85 -14.30 21.21 -6.03
C THR A 85 -15.63 20.90 -5.33
N ASP A 86 -16.74 21.51 -5.73
CA ASP A 86 -18.03 21.43 -5.03
C ASP A 86 -18.59 20.00 -5.00
N TRP A 87 -18.33 19.24 -6.06
CA TRP A 87 -18.73 17.82 -6.16
C TRP A 87 -18.12 16.91 -5.09
N ILE A 88 -16.99 17.33 -4.44
CA ILE A 88 -16.26 16.47 -3.50
C ILE A 88 -17.13 16.15 -2.30
N ALA A 89 -17.66 17.15 -1.62
CA ALA A 89 -18.48 16.95 -0.41
C ALA A 89 -19.79 16.23 -0.75
N GLU A 90 -20.46 16.61 -1.83
CA GLU A 90 -21.73 16.06 -2.26
C GLU A 90 -21.59 14.59 -2.71
N GLY A 91 -20.58 14.30 -3.53
CA GLY A 91 -20.36 12.97 -4.11
C GLY A 91 -19.68 11.96 -3.17
N GLN A 92 -19.01 12.43 -2.11
CA GLN A 92 -18.20 11.59 -1.23
C GLN A 92 -18.95 10.40 -0.60
N PRO A 93 -20.18 10.54 -0.08
CA PRO A 93 -20.89 9.38 0.49
C PRO A 93 -21.11 8.26 -0.53
N ALA A 94 -21.52 8.62 -1.75
CA ALA A 94 -21.72 7.65 -2.82
C ALA A 94 -20.40 7.02 -3.29
N LEU A 95 -19.33 7.83 -3.38
CA LEU A 95 -17.99 7.36 -3.73
C LEU A 95 -17.45 6.36 -2.69
N PHE A 96 -17.61 6.64 -1.41
CA PHE A 96 -17.13 5.75 -0.35
C PHE A 96 -17.99 4.48 -0.25
N ALA A 97 -19.30 4.57 -0.45
CA ALA A 97 -20.16 3.39 -0.55
C ALA A 97 -19.75 2.48 -1.72
N TRP A 98 -19.46 3.05 -2.89
CA TRP A 98 -18.95 2.33 -4.05
C TRP A 98 -17.59 1.67 -3.78
N ALA A 99 -16.62 2.41 -3.21
CA ALA A 99 -15.29 1.86 -2.92
C ALA A 99 -15.36 0.73 -1.87
N GLY A 100 -16.19 0.89 -0.85
CA GLY A 100 -16.44 -0.16 0.14
C GLY A 100 -17.10 -1.40 -0.46
N ALA A 101 -18.07 -1.23 -1.37
CA ALA A 101 -18.68 -2.36 -2.08
C ALA A 101 -17.64 -3.09 -2.95
N LEU A 102 -16.77 -2.35 -3.63
CA LEU A 102 -15.70 -2.90 -4.46
C LEU A 102 -14.65 -3.67 -3.63
N ALA A 103 -14.26 -3.14 -2.46
CA ALA A 103 -13.36 -3.82 -1.53
C ALA A 103 -13.97 -5.14 -1.04
N ARG A 104 -15.26 -5.14 -0.67
CA ARG A 104 -16.00 -6.32 -0.23
C ARG A 104 -16.13 -7.38 -1.33
N GLU A 105 -16.51 -6.98 -2.53
CA GLU A 105 -16.60 -7.87 -3.70
C GLU A 105 -15.24 -8.51 -4.00
N SER A 106 -14.19 -7.73 -3.96
CA SER A 106 -12.81 -8.17 -4.23
C SER A 106 -12.18 -8.98 -3.09
N LYS A 107 -12.80 -9.00 -1.90
CA LYS A 107 -12.26 -9.60 -0.68
C LYS A 107 -10.82 -9.13 -0.40
N ALA A 108 -10.56 -7.86 -0.63
CA ALA A 108 -9.25 -7.24 -0.52
C ALA A 108 -9.35 -5.88 0.17
N SER A 109 -8.34 -5.52 0.93
CA SER A 109 -8.17 -4.14 1.40
C SER A 109 -7.89 -3.23 0.20
N LEU A 110 -8.64 -2.14 0.09
CA LEU A 110 -8.48 -1.15 -0.99
C LEU A 110 -7.99 0.17 -0.40
N VAL A 111 -6.87 0.67 -0.91
CA VAL A 111 -6.35 2.01 -0.61
C VAL A 111 -6.67 2.92 -1.79
N LEU A 112 -7.59 3.84 -1.57
CA LEU A 112 -8.08 4.76 -2.61
C LEU A 112 -7.47 6.15 -2.45
N GLY A 113 -6.69 6.60 -3.44
CA GLY A 113 -6.24 7.99 -3.58
C GLY A 113 -7.38 8.85 -4.14
N THR A 114 -7.88 9.81 -3.35
CA THR A 114 -9.08 10.58 -3.70
C THR A 114 -9.10 11.95 -3.01
N PRO A 115 -9.75 12.95 -3.59
CA PRO A 115 -10.16 14.13 -2.83
C PRO A 115 -11.14 13.72 -1.72
N GLU A 116 -11.06 14.39 -0.56
CA GLU A 116 -11.89 14.16 0.61
C GLU A 116 -12.40 15.49 1.17
N ALA A 117 -13.65 15.55 1.57
CA ALA A 117 -14.21 16.65 2.36
C ALA A 117 -14.32 16.23 3.84
N ALA A 118 -13.86 17.10 4.75
CA ALA A 118 -14.06 16.88 6.17
C ALA A 118 -15.52 17.11 6.54
N PRO A 119 -16.12 16.23 7.38
CA PRO A 119 -17.57 16.31 7.67
C PRO A 119 -17.97 17.51 8.53
N VAL A 120 -17.05 18.13 9.27
CA VAL A 120 -17.37 19.16 10.26
C VAL A 120 -17.13 20.56 9.75
N ASP A 121 -16.01 20.83 9.08
CA ASP A 121 -15.58 22.18 8.69
C ASP A 121 -15.52 22.37 7.16
N GLY A 122 -15.89 21.34 6.41
CA GLY A 122 -15.92 21.37 4.94
C GLY A 122 -14.54 21.51 4.26
N LYS A 123 -13.45 21.43 5.04
CA LYS A 123 -12.11 21.46 4.46
C LYS A 123 -11.90 20.29 3.52
N LEU A 124 -11.20 20.58 2.43
CA LEU A 124 -10.89 19.58 1.41
C LEU A 124 -9.45 19.09 1.56
N PHE A 125 -9.25 17.81 1.36
CA PHE A 125 -7.96 17.14 1.52
C PHE A 125 -7.65 16.25 0.32
N ASN A 126 -6.37 16.12 0.03
CA ASN A 126 -5.84 15.06 -0.82
C ASN A 126 -5.53 13.87 0.08
N SER A 127 -6.24 12.75 -0.10
CA SER A 127 -6.26 11.67 0.88
C SER A 127 -6.03 10.28 0.28
N MET A 128 -5.46 9.40 1.08
CA MET A 128 -5.54 7.94 0.93
C MET A 128 -6.58 7.41 1.93
N VAL A 129 -7.62 6.75 1.45
CA VAL A 129 -8.66 6.15 2.28
C VAL A 129 -8.53 4.64 2.22
N LEU A 130 -8.41 3.99 3.38
CA LEU A 130 -8.32 2.53 3.51
C LEU A 130 -9.70 1.94 3.76
N PHE A 131 -10.12 1.06 2.87
CA PHE A 131 -11.31 0.22 3.01
C PHE A 131 -10.88 -1.22 3.34
N ALA A 132 -11.51 -1.81 4.36
CA ALA A 132 -11.31 -3.22 4.71
C ALA A 132 -12.04 -4.17 3.73
N PRO A 133 -11.73 -5.49 3.75
CA PRO A 133 -12.41 -6.47 2.92
C PRO A 133 -13.91 -6.64 3.21
N ASP A 134 -14.41 -6.13 4.34
CA ASP A 134 -15.85 -6.06 4.65
C ASP A 134 -16.52 -4.79 4.10
N GLY A 135 -15.73 -3.90 3.48
CA GLY A 135 -16.17 -2.64 2.90
C GLY A 135 -16.23 -1.46 3.89
N SER A 136 -15.86 -1.66 5.14
CA SER A 136 -15.78 -0.57 6.12
C SER A 136 -14.58 0.34 5.86
N VAL A 137 -14.70 1.62 6.21
CA VAL A 137 -13.57 2.55 6.22
C VAL A 137 -12.76 2.33 7.49
N VAL A 138 -11.52 1.87 7.34
CA VAL A 138 -10.57 1.66 8.46
C VAL A 138 -9.95 2.98 8.91
N GLY A 139 -9.60 3.84 7.94
CA GLY A 139 -8.97 5.12 8.24
C GLY A 139 -8.59 5.91 6.99
N ARG A 140 -7.99 7.05 7.24
CA ARG A 140 -7.56 8.01 6.19
C ARG A 140 -6.21 8.60 6.55
N HIS A 141 -5.40 8.78 5.54
CA HIS A 141 -4.23 9.65 5.60
C HIS A 141 -4.48 10.84 4.72
N ARG A 142 -4.42 12.03 5.26
CA ARG A 142 -4.52 13.31 4.57
C ARG A 142 -3.11 13.81 4.29
N LYS A 143 -2.81 14.15 3.05
CA LYS A 143 -1.50 14.64 2.65
C LYS A 143 -1.05 15.79 3.54
N VAL A 144 0.08 15.59 4.24
CA VAL A 144 0.62 16.58 5.19
C VAL A 144 1.42 17.63 4.44
N ASN A 145 2.24 17.20 3.47
CA ASN A 145 3.01 18.10 2.63
C ASN A 145 2.21 18.47 1.34
N ALA A 146 1.01 19.02 1.54
CA ALA A 146 0.17 19.47 0.43
C ALA A 146 0.80 20.68 -0.29
N LEU A 147 0.91 20.55 -1.60
CA LEU A 147 1.41 21.64 -2.45
C LEU A 147 0.31 22.70 -2.60
N ARG A 148 0.36 23.77 -1.82
CA ARG A 148 -0.66 24.84 -1.81
C ARG A 148 -0.61 25.74 -3.04
N LEU A 149 -0.08 25.24 -4.16
CA LEU A 149 0.12 25.94 -5.43
C LEU A 149 -0.38 25.09 -6.60
N GLY A 150 -0.68 25.74 -7.71
CA GLY A 150 -1.09 25.07 -8.94
C GLY A 150 -2.32 24.18 -8.76
N SER A 151 -2.31 23.02 -9.36
CA SER A 151 -3.45 22.08 -9.39
C SER A 151 -3.86 21.51 -8.03
N GLU A 152 -3.01 21.60 -7.01
CA GLU A 152 -3.30 21.11 -5.66
C GLU A 152 -3.65 22.23 -4.65
N SER A 153 -3.77 23.50 -5.09
CA SER A 153 -4.05 24.65 -4.21
C SER A 153 -5.40 24.58 -3.49
N TRP A 154 -6.28 23.68 -3.89
CA TRP A 154 -7.57 23.40 -3.27
C TRP A 154 -7.47 22.61 -1.96
N SER A 155 -6.37 21.88 -1.74
CA SER A 155 -6.27 20.95 -0.63
C SER A 155 -5.67 21.59 0.62
N THR A 156 -6.27 21.28 1.76
CA THR A 156 -5.75 21.64 3.09
C THR A 156 -4.67 20.62 3.49
N PRO A 157 -3.52 21.04 4.06
CA PRO A 157 -2.56 20.10 4.62
C PRO A 157 -3.17 19.28 5.76
N GLY A 158 -2.84 17.98 5.78
CA GLY A 158 -3.07 17.12 6.93
C GLY A 158 -2.18 17.53 8.11
N ASP A 159 -2.47 17.01 9.29
CA ASP A 159 -1.82 17.39 10.55
C ASP A 159 -0.87 16.33 11.11
N ARG A 160 -0.90 15.10 10.60
CA ARG A 160 -0.14 13.97 11.16
C ARG A 160 0.14 12.88 10.14
N THR A 161 1.14 12.07 10.45
CA THR A 161 1.37 10.77 9.80
C THR A 161 0.29 9.76 10.24
N SER A 162 0.04 8.76 9.40
CA SER A 162 -1.00 7.74 9.67
C SER A 162 -0.42 6.34 9.46
N VAL A 163 -0.67 5.47 10.44
CA VAL A 163 -0.29 4.06 10.40
C VAL A 163 -1.53 3.21 10.65
N PHE A 164 -1.78 2.24 9.78
CA PHE A 164 -2.92 1.33 9.89
C PHE A 164 -2.44 -0.11 9.94
N THR A 165 -3.12 -0.94 10.74
CA THR A 165 -2.91 -2.39 10.69
C THR A 165 -3.81 -2.99 9.62
N ILE A 166 -3.18 -3.71 8.67
CA ILE A 166 -3.86 -4.39 7.57
C ILE A 166 -3.61 -5.90 7.73
N GLU A 167 -4.68 -6.67 7.73
CA GLU A 167 -4.63 -8.13 7.90
C GLU A 167 -3.73 -8.77 6.83
N GLY A 168 -2.85 -9.68 7.24
CA GLY A 168 -1.88 -10.35 6.38
C GLY A 168 -0.71 -9.48 5.90
N ILE A 169 -0.71 -8.18 6.22
CA ILE A 169 0.36 -7.24 5.85
C ILE A 169 1.14 -6.78 7.10
N GLY A 170 0.45 -6.33 8.14
CA GLY A 170 1.04 -5.72 9.32
C GLY A 170 0.73 -4.23 9.43
N ARG A 171 1.62 -3.48 10.05
CA ARG A 171 1.50 -2.02 10.27
C ARG A 171 2.03 -1.25 9.07
N VAL A 172 1.16 -0.55 8.37
CA VAL A 172 1.48 0.18 7.14
C VAL A 172 1.43 1.68 7.37
N GLY A 173 2.56 2.36 7.13
CA GLY A 173 2.64 3.81 7.11
C GLY A 173 2.20 4.36 5.76
N PHE A 174 1.28 5.33 5.76
CA PHE A 174 0.72 5.92 4.53
C PHE A 174 1.36 7.27 4.21
N PHE A 175 1.59 7.50 2.92
CA PHE A 175 2.15 8.74 2.37
C PHE A 175 1.45 9.12 1.07
N VAL A 176 1.19 10.40 0.85
CA VAL A 176 0.73 10.89 -0.44
C VAL A 176 1.86 11.67 -1.10
N CYS A 177 2.46 11.09 -2.15
CA CYS A 177 3.39 11.76 -3.07
C CYS A 177 4.46 12.61 -2.34
N ALA A 178 4.28 13.94 -2.34
CA ALA A 178 5.20 14.91 -1.74
C ALA A 178 5.40 14.77 -0.22
N ASP A 179 4.65 13.96 0.49
CA ASP A 179 4.93 13.63 1.90
C ASP A 179 6.32 13.01 2.04
N MET A 180 6.76 12.23 1.02
CA MET A 180 8.07 11.60 1.00
C MET A 180 9.25 12.57 0.86
N TYR A 181 9.02 13.83 0.51
CA TYR A 181 10.06 14.86 0.56
C TYR A 181 10.47 15.21 2.00
N SER A 182 9.63 14.92 2.98
CA SER A 182 9.84 15.32 4.37
C SER A 182 10.50 14.21 5.19
N PRO A 183 11.81 14.30 5.52
CA PRO A 183 12.46 13.35 6.43
C PRO A 183 11.72 13.25 7.77
N ARG A 184 11.21 14.37 8.30
CA ARG A 184 10.43 14.40 9.54
C ARG A 184 9.23 13.46 9.50
N LEU A 185 8.45 13.43 8.40
CA LEU A 185 7.29 12.53 8.28
C LEU A 185 7.73 11.06 8.21
N VAL A 186 8.87 10.78 7.58
CA VAL A 186 9.44 9.42 7.53
C VAL A 186 9.86 8.98 8.94
N ASP A 187 10.59 9.85 9.69
CA ASP A 187 11.03 9.57 11.06
C ASP A 187 9.85 9.38 12.02
N GLU A 188 8.83 10.26 11.95
CA GLU A 188 7.60 10.14 12.75
C GLU A 188 6.83 8.84 12.46
N THR A 189 6.90 8.34 11.22
CA THR A 189 6.30 7.06 10.83
C THR A 189 7.14 5.88 11.33
N ALA A 190 8.47 5.98 11.24
CA ALA A 190 9.38 4.93 11.69
C ALA A 190 9.23 4.61 13.17
N VAL A 191 9.15 5.65 14.03
CA VAL A 191 8.99 5.47 15.49
C VAL A 191 7.66 4.83 15.88
N GLN A 192 6.68 4.81 14.98
CA GLN A 192 5.42 4.11 15.20
C GLN A 192 5.52 2.60 14.96
N GLY A 193 6.69 2.07 14.55
CA GLY A 193 6.93 0.64 14.38
C GLY A 193 6.17 0.04 13.20
N VAL A 194 6.38 0.61 12.01
CA VAL A 194 5.79 0.12 10.75
C VAL A 194 6.51 -1.12 10.21
N ASP A 195 5.80 -1.93 9.46
CA ASP A 195 6.32 -3.09 8.72
C ASP A 195 6.53 -2.78 7.24
N LEU A 196 5.74 -1.84 6.70
CA LEU A 196 5.73 -1.43 5.30
C LEU A 196 5.36 0.05 5.19
N LEU A 197 5.95 0.78 4.23
CA LEU A 197 5.50 2.10 3.84
C LEU A 197 4.79 2.01 2.48
N LEU A 198 3.65 2.66 2.35
CA LEU A 198 2.84 2.70 1.13
C LEU A 198 2.57 4.15 0.73
N SER A 199 2.93 4.49 -0.50
CA SER A 199 2.66 5.80 -1.07
C SER A 199 1.75 5.72 -2.28
N SER A 200 0.70 6.56 -2.29
CA SER A 200 -0.07 6.89 -3.50
C SER A 200 0.54 8.14 -4.14
N ALA A 201 0.91 8.10 -5.40
CA ALA A 201 1.65 9.18 -6.04
C ALA A 201 1.07 9.60 -7.40
N ALA A 202 1.20 10.89 -7.67
CA ALA A 202 1.17 11.51 -8.99
C ALA A 202 2.50 12.28 -9.16
N TRP A 203 3.58 11.55 -9.28
CA TRP A 203 4.94 12.07 -9.20
C TRP A 203 5.65 11.85 -10.54
N ALA A 204 5.58 12.88 -11.39
CA ALA A 204 6.22 12.88 -12.70
C ALA A 204 7.76 12.99 -12.57
N PRO A 205 8.53 12.39 -13.49
CA PRO A 205 9.96 12.68 -13.59
C PRO A 205 10.20 14.14 -13.99
N GLY A 206 11.38 14.67 -13.67
CA GLY A 206 11.78 16.04 -14.03
C GLY A 206 12.36 16.80 -12.86
N LEU A 207 12.37 18.15 -12.92
CA LEU A 207 13.03 19.01 -11.94
C LEU A 207 12.55 18.77 -10.49
N HIS A 208 11.26 18.48 -10.31
CA HIS A 208 10.65 18.15 -9.04
C HIS A 208 10.27 16.67 -8.96
N GLY A 209 10.88 15.85 -9.78
CA GLY A 209 10.68 14.39 -9.77
C GLY A 209 11.35 13.72 -8.60
N PRO A 210 11.12 12.41 -8.45
CA PRO A 210 11.77 11.64 -7.40
C PRO A 210 13.29 11.68 -7.55
N ASN A 211 13.97 11.91 -6.42
CA ASN A 211 15.42 12.03 -6.35
C ASN A 211 15.98 11.30 -5.12
N GLY A 212 15.69 10.00 -5.03
CA GLY A 212 16.16 9.14 -3.94
C GLY A 212 15.32 9.22 -2.65
N GLU A 213 14.12 9.83 -2.66
CA GLU A 213 13.23 9.93 -1.49
C GLU A 213 12.81 8.56 -1.00
N TRP A 214 12.45 7.68 -1.91
CA TRP A 214 11.96 6.33 -1.60
C TRP A 214 13.07 5.44 -1.04
N GLU A 215 14.26 5.54 -1.63
CA GLU A 215 15.48 4.85 -1.17
C GLU A 215 15.85 5.33 0.22
N ARG A 216 15.90 6.65 0.44
CA ARG A 216 16.17 7.23 1.76
C ARG A 216 15.14 6.80 2.81
N ALA A 217 13.85 6.82 2.47
CA ALA A 217 12.80 6.37 3.38
C ALA A 217 12.95 4.90 3.76
N SER A 218 13.28 4.02 2.79
CA SER A 218 13.50 2.60 3.08
C SER A 218 14.75 2.37 3.93
N ALA A 219 15.84 3.13 3.69
CA ALA A 219 17.06 3.05 4.50
C ALA A 219 16.82 3.55 5.92
N THR A 220 16.14 4.69 6.08
CA THR A 220 15.86 5.30 7.39
C THR A 220 14.97 4.41 8.26
N THR A 221 13.94 3.83 7.67
CA THR A 221 12.98 2.99 8.42
C THR A 221 13.43 1.54 8.57
N GLY A 222 14.38 1.08 7.75
CA GLY A 222 14.72 -0.34 7.62
C GLY A 222 13.53 -1.18 7.12
N ARG A 223 12.60 -0.55 6.38
CA ARG A 223 11.37 -1.19 5.88
C ARG A 223 11.20 -0.93 4.38
N PRO A 224 10.57 -1.87 3.66
CA PRO A 224 10.23 -1.64 2.26
C PRO A 224 9.29 -0.46 2.09
N VAL A 225 9.46 0.26 0.97
CA VAL A 225 8.57 1.32 0.50
C VAL A 225 7.94 0.86 -0.80
N LEU A 226 6.62 0.82 -0.86
CA LEU A 226 5.86 0.60 -2.09
C LEU A 226 5.25 1.93 -2.55
N VAL A 227 5.45 2.27 -3.80
CA VAL A 227 4.88 3.49 -4.41
C VAL A 227 3.98 3.10 -5.56
N CYS A 228 2.69 3.38 -5.41
CA CYS A 228 1.70 3.28 -6.47
C CYS A 228 1.62 4.64 -7.19
N ASN A 229 2.34 4.78 -8.28
CA ASN A 229 2.34 6.00 -9.09
C ASN A 229 1.37 5.87 -10.26
N ARG A 230 0.89 7.00 -10.76
CA ARG A 230 0.08 7.07 -11.97
C ARG A 230 0.93 7.04 -13.24
N THR A 231 0.26 6.90 -14.38
CA THR A 231 0.80 7.13 -15.72
C THR A 231 -0.14 8.05 -16.53
N GLY A 232 0.16 8.23 -17.80
CA GLY A 232 -0.64 9.01 -18.74
C GLY A 232 -0.38 10.52 -18.64
N LYS A 233 -1.15 11.28 -19.40
CA LYS A 233 -1.03 12.75 -19.45
C LYS A 233 -2.10 13.41 -18.60
N ASP A 234 -1.70 14.49 -17.95
CA ASP A 234 -2.54 15.34 -17.12
C ASP A 234 -1.95 16.77 -17.20
N VAL A 235 -1.89 17.53 -16.12
CA VAL A 235 -1.14 18.80 -16.04
C VAL A 235 0.37 18.61 -16.23
N LEU A 236 0.85 17.39 -16.01
CA LEU A 236 2.21 16.92 -16.26
C LEU A 236 2.17 15.68 -17.14
N ASP A 237 3.33 15.34 -17.71
CA ASP A 237 3.52 14.08 -18.43
C ASP A 237 4.01 12.99 -17.45
N PHE A 238 3.15 11.98 -17.20
CA PHE A 238 3.44 10.85 -16.32
C PHE A 238 3.77 9.56 -17.08
N ASP A 239 3.95 9.60 -18.41
CA ASP A 239 4.18 8.39 -19.21
C ASP A 239 5.45 7.63 -18.78
N ALA A 240 6.44 8.35 -18.25
CA ALA A 240 7.67 7.77 -17.69
C ALA A 240 7.69 7.73 -16.15
N ALA A 241 6.59 8.06 -15.48
CA ALA A 241 6.50 7.96 -14.04
C ALA A 241 6.55 6.47 -13.61
N GLN A 242 7.17 6.21 -12.47
CA GLN A 242 7.43 4.85 -12.01
C GLN A 242 6.61 4.49 -10.78
N SER A 243 5.98 3.31 -10.81
CA SER A 243 5.59 2.59 -9.59
C SER A 243 6.80 1.75 -9.16
N VAL A 244 7.16 1.82 -7.88
CA VAL A 244 8.42 1.24 -7.40
C VAL A 244 8.26 0.45 -6.11
N ALA A 245 9.27 -0.38 -5.83
CA ALA A 245 9.59 -0.81 -4.49
C ALA A 245 11.04 -0.45 -4.17
N ALA A 246 11.24 0.26 -3.08
CA ALA A 246 12.55 0.49 -2.49
C ALA A 246 12.74 -0.43 -1.27
N VAL A 247 13.91 -1.06 -1.19
CA VAL A 247 14.29 -1.98 -0.12
C VAL A 247 15.75 -1.70 0.24
N ASP A 248 16.03 -1.58 1.53
CA ASP A 248 17.39 -1.38 2.05
C ASP A 248 18.15 -0.24 1.34
N GLY A 249 17.47 0.87 1.08
CA GLY A 249 18.05 2.05 0.44
C GLY A 249 18.25 1.96 -1.07
N THR A 250 17.68 0.96 -1.75
CA THR A 250 17.81 0.79 -3.20
C THR A 250 16.46 0.49 -3.85
N ILE A 251 16.33 0.82 -5.13
CA ILE A 251 15.16 0.41 -5.92
C ILE A 251 15.30 -1.06 -6.30
N ALA A 252 14.54 -1.92 -5.64
CA ALA A 252 14.50 -3.35 -5.91
C ALA A 252 13.62 -3.70 -7.12
N PHE A 253 12.61 -2.86 -7.41
CA PHE A 253 11.73 -3.00 -8.56
C PHE A 253 11.23 -1.63 -9.01
N SER A 254 11.12 -1.45 -10.31
CA SER A 254 10.44 -0.29 -10.89
C SER A 254 9.66 -0.70 -12.14
N HIS A 255 8.53 -0.04 -12.36
CA HIS A 255 7.73 -0.20 -13.56
C HIS A 255 7.25 1.16 -14.05
N ALA A 256 7.56 1.49 -15.30
CA ALA A 256 7.01 2.61 -16.03
C ALA A 256 6.32 2.11 -17.30
N SER A 257 5.22 2.71 -17.68
CA SER A 257 4.48 2.38 -18.90
C SER A 257 3.52 3.52 -19.23
N PRO A 258 3.42 3.96 -20.49
CA PRO A 258 2.40 4.93 -20.89
C PRO A 258 0.98 4.32 -20.91
N LYS A 259 0.87 3.01 -20.71
CA LYS A 259 -0.41 2.29 -20.65
C LYS A 259 -0.70 1.81 -19.25
N PRO A 260 -1.97 1.80 -18.80
CA PRO A 260 -2.35 1.26 -17.50
C PRO A 260 -1.87 -0.19 -17.29
N ARG A 261 -1.32 -0.45 -16.11
CA ARG A 261 -0.78 -1.75 -15.68
C ARG A 261 -1.10 -2.02 -14.21
N ILE A 262 -0.99 -3.26 -13.82
CA ILE A 262 -1.03 -3.70 -12.43
C ILE A 262 0.34 -4.30 -12.10
N ALA A 263 1.09 -3.68 -11.21
CA ALA A 263 2.28 -4.30 -10.64
C ALA A 263 1.86 -5.12 -9.41
N LEU A 264 2.27 -6.36 -9.37
CA LEU A 264 1.96 -7.33 -8.32
C LEU A 264 3.24 -7.75 -7.63
N VAL A 265 3.20 -7.87 -6.31
CA VAL A 265 4.31 -8.34 -5.49
C VAL A 265 3.79 -9.21 -4.36
N ASP A 266 4.55 -10.22 -4.00
CA ASP A 266 4.24 -11.07 -2.86
C ASP A 266 4.98 -10.55 -1.63
N TRP A 267 4.24 -10.36 -0.54
CA TRP A 267 4.69 -9.89 0.75
C TRP A 267 4.70 -11.01 1.78
N THR A 268 5.80 -11.14 2.49
CA THR A 268 5.97 -12.09 3.60
C THR A 268 6.12 -11.30 4.89
N ALA A 269 5.06 -11.22 5.69
CA ALA A 269 4.96 -10.29 6.82
C ALA A 269 6.00 -10.54 7.93
N ASN A 270 6.26 -11.79 8.29
CA ASN A 270 7.19 -12.14 9.37
C ASN A 270 8.67 -11.87 9.05
N THR A 271 9.01 -11.67 7.78
CA THR A 271 10.37 -11.36 7.32
C THR A 271 10.50 -9.99 6.65
N HIS A 272 9.40 -9.26 6.51
CA HIS A 272 9.29 -8.00 5.78
C HIS A 272 9.87 -8.06 4.36
N ARG A 273 9.68 -9.21 3.67
CA ARG A 273 10.26 -9.44 2.34
C ARG A 273 9.24 -9.30 1.23
N LEU A 274 9.70 -8.67 0.16
CA LEU A 274 9.01 -8.59 -1.13
C LEU A 274 9.64 -9.59 -2.10
N SER A 275 8.81 -10.25 -2.90
CA SER A 275 9.25 -11.25 -3.88
C SER A 275 8.26 -11.37 -5.04
N ASN A 276 8.59 -12.15 -6.06
CA ASN A 276 7.70 -12.51 -7.17
C ASN A 276 7.05 -11.32 -7.87
N TRP A 277 7.87 -10.35 -8.27
CA TRP A 277 7.43 -9.19 -9.03
C TRP A 277 6.88 -9.60 -10.39
N ARG A 278 5.68 -9.12 -10.72
CA ARG A 278 5.04 -9.38 -11.99
C ARG A 278 4.16 -8.21 -12.41
N VAL A 279 3.96 -8.04 -13.70
CA VAL A 279 3.14 -6.97 -14.26
C VAL A 279 2.05 -7.58 -15.13
N ALA A 280 0.81 -7.14 -14.93
CA ALA A 280 -0.35 -7.55 -15.70
C ALA A 280 -1.00 -6.35 -16.39
N ALA A 281 -1.82 -6.61 -17.40
CA ALA A 281 -2.68 -5.57 -17.98
C ALA A 281 -3.71 -5.10 -16.93
N ALA A 282 -4.09 -3.83 -16.96
CA ALA A 282 -5.12 -3.28 -16.05
C ALA A 282 -6.54 -3.52 -16.59
N ALA A 283 -6.70 -3.66 -17.90
CA ALA A 283 -7.95 -3.96 -18.61
C ALA A 283 -7.74 -5.13 -19.58
#